data_af5809f234aa2fc9b0a624641d4f1fb0
#
_entry.id   af5809f234aa2fc9b0a624641d4f1fb0
#
_cell.length_a   1.000
_cell.length_b   1.000
_cell.length_c   1.000
_cell.angle_alpha   90.00
_cell.angle_beta   90.00
_cell.angle_gamma   90.00
#
_symmetry.space_group_name_H-M   'P 1'
#
loop_
_entity.id
_entity.type
_entity.pdbx_description
1 polymer ?
#
loop_
_entity_poly.entity_id
_entity_poly.type
_entity_poly.pdbx_seq_one_letter_code
_entity_poly.pdbx_strand_id
1 'polypeptide(L)'
;MRDKSDVRDIPPEQALFVLDMKGYSQIRECRMSPVRGDLDDILAHVFAESGLAEDWAEGEPYKDTGDGAIFVLPTTRMWRLVDPLLSNLDQALARYDRDRLARTPTIRLRASVHLGPLTTDDNRGNAINDACRLVNSDVAYAAMEAAIEHDAYVAAVVSHVAFNRTVGAGRSERLSEGQFLSTTAKVTNKPSFNEVAHAHVPGVSPVSIATHLASEVAGQQRSGPAPMEPGPQSPTTTLQPSAAPKFQFNNAVGTVADHIETVHQPINFPDAWR
;
A
#
# COMPACT_ATOMS: atom_id res chain seq x y z
N MET A 1 -6.39 -6.58 35.73
CA MET A 1 -6.58 -5.15 36.02
C MET A 1 -5.78 -4.43 34.94
N ARG A 2 -6.44 -3.95 33.86
CA ARG A 2 -5.75 -3.23 32.79
C ARG A 2 -5.23 -1.93 33.35
N ASP A 3 -3.92 -1.77 33.34
CA ASP A 3 -3.29 -0.49 33.57
C ASP A 3 -3.78 0.46 32.48
N LYS A 4 -4.59 1.45 32.83
CA LYS A 4 -5.03 2.46 31.88
C LYS A 4 -3.85 3.41 31.72
N SER A 5 -3.01 3.16 30.70
CA SER A 5 -2.06 4.17 30.23
C SER A 5 -2.82 5.48 29.98
N ASP A 6 -2.27 6.59 30.41
CA ASP A 6 -2.85 7.91 30.13
C ASP A 6 -2.93 8.08 28.61
N VAL A 7 -4.08 8.57 28.11
CA VAL A 7 -4.29 8.82 26.67
C VAL A 7 -3.19 9.73 26.07
N ARG A 8 -2.49 10.47 26.89
CA ARG A 8 -1.38 11.36 26.50
C ARG A 8 -0.03 10.65 26.41
N ASP A 9 0.09 9.44 26.94
CA ASP A 9 1.32 8.67 26.85
C ASP A 9 1.60 8.28 25.42
N ILE A 10 2.86 8.44 24.98
CA ILE A 10 3.28 8.05 23.63
C ILE A 10 3.44 6.53 23.61
N PRO A 11 2.72 5.81 22.73
CA PRO A 11 2.88 4.37 22.58
C PRO A 11 4.30 3.99 22.14
N PRO A 12 4.73 2.75 22.40
CA PRO A 12 6.02 2.27 21.92
C PRO A 12 6.08 2.27 20.38
N GLU A 13 7.26 2.55 19.85
CA GLU A 13 7.51 2.46 18.42
C GLU A 13 7.51 0.99 17.96
N GLN A 14 6.88 0.73 16.81
CA GLN A 14 6.85 -0.58 16.16
C GLN A 14 7.36 -0.47 14.72
N ALA A 15 7.97 -1.55 14.23
CA ALA A 15 8.32 -1.69 12.82
C ALA A 15 7.12 -2.25 12.06
N LEU A 16 6.77 -1.58 10.96
CA LEU A 16 5.62 -1.91 10.12
C LEU A 16 6.11 -2.37 8.76
N PHE A 17 5.60 -3.50 8.31
CA PHE A 17 5.80 -4.00 6.96
C PHE A 17 4.44 -4.24 6.32
N VAL A 18 4.13 -3.51 5.26
CA VAL A 18 2.87 -3.60 4.54
C VAL A 18 3.14 -4.09 3.14
N LEU A 19 2.35 -5.04 2.69
CA LEU A 19 2.38 -5.60 1.34
C LEU A 19 1.04 -5.39 0.66
N ASP A 20 1.08 -5.22 -0.66
CA ASP A 20 -0.08 -5.11 -1.54
C ASP A 20 0.22 -5.78 -2.88
N MET A 21 -0.65 -6.69 -3.31
CA MET A 21 -0.49 -7.42 -4.57
C MET A 21 -1.01 -6.62 -5.75
N LYS A 22 -0.13 -6.32 -6.70
CA LYS A 22 -0.52 -5.64 -7.94
C LYS A 22 -1.54 -6.46 -8.73
N GLY A 23 -2.69 -5.83 -9.01
CA GLY A 23 -3.71 -6.39 -9.91
C GLY A 23 -4.52 -7.55 -9.33
N TYR A 24 -4.52 -7.75 -8.01
CA TYR A 24 -5.29 -8.82 -7.36
C TYR A 24 -6.78 -8.79 -7.73
N SER A 25 -7.40 -7.62 -7.78
CA SER A 25 -8.80 -7.44 -8.17
C SER A 25 -9.11 -7.84 -9.62
N GLN A 26 -8.10 -8.01 -10.46
CA GLN A 26 -8.24 -8.45 -11.86
C GLN A 26 -8.10 -9.98 -12.00
N ILE A 27 -7.70 -10.67 -10.93
CA ILE A 27 -7.59 -12.13 -10.90
C ILE A 27 -9.00 -12.70 -10.92
N ARG A 28 -9.22 -13.77 -11.70
CA ARG A 28 -10.49 -14.50 -11.70
C ARG A 28 -10.77 -15.05 -10.31
N GLU A 29 -12.01 -14.91 -9.82
CA GLU A 29 -12.44 -15.31 -8.47
C GLU A 29 -11.96 -16.71 -8.07
N CYS A 30 -12.10 -17.70 -8.95
CA CYS A 30 -11.67 -19.09 -8.69
C CYS A 30 -10.13 -19.25 -8.52
N ARG A 31 -9.35 -18.20 -8.81
CA ARG A 31 -7.88 -18.17 -8.65
C ARG A 31 -7.42 -17.32 -7.48
N MET A 32 -8.29 -16.47 -6.92
CA MET A 32 -7.89 -15.57 -5.82
C MET A 32 -7.39 -16.33 -4.61
N SER A 33 -8.16 -17.30 -4.11
CA SER A 33 -7.76 -18.09 -2.93
C SER A 33 -6.49 -18.93 -3.16
N PRO A 34 -6.32 -19.67 -4.27
CA PRO A 34 -5.05 -20.36 -4.56
C PRO A 34 -3.84 -19.42 -4.60
N VAL A 35 -3.95 -18.29 -5.32
CA VAL A 35 -2.84 -17.31 -5.42
C VAL A 35 -2.50 -16.69 -4.06
N ARG A 36 -3.53 -16.45 -3.23
CA ARG A 36 -3.31 -15.98 -1.87
C ARG A 36 -2.59 -17.04 -1.02
N GLY A 37 -2.98 -18.31 -1.12
CA GLY A 37 -2.30 -19.41 -0.45
C GLY A 37 -0.83 -19.54 -0.89
N ASP A 38 -0.56 -19.46 -2.20
CA ASP A 38 0.81 -19.45 -2.73
C ASP A 38 1.63 -18.29 -2.14
N LEU A 39 1.03 -17.09 -2.02
CA LEU A 39 1.70 -15.94 -1.39
C LEU A 39 1.99 -16.17 0.09
N ASP A 40 1.05 -16.74 0.83
CA ASP A 40 1.25 -17.04 2.26
C ASP A 40 2.39 -18.04 2.49
N ASP A 41 2.48 -19.08 1.66
CA ASP A 41 3.59 -20.04 1.70
C ASP A 41 4.95 -19.39 1.37
N ILE A 42 4.98 -18.52 0.36
CA ILE A 42 6.17 -17.74 0.00
C ILE A 42 6.60 -16.84 1.15
N LEU A 43 5.67 -16.11 1.76
CA LEU A 43 5.97 -15.21 2.87
C LEU A 43 6.49 -15.96 4.08
N ALA A 44 5.88 -17.09 4.46
CA ALA A 44 6.34 -17.94 5.55
C ALA A 44 7.80 -18.37 5.37
N HIS A 45 8.12 -18.83 4.14
CA HIS A 45 9.48 -19.25 3.79
C HIS A 45 10.48 -18.07 3.84
N VAL A 46 10.12 -16.95 3.24
CA VAL A 46 10.98 -15.75 3.18
C VAL A 46 11.21 -15.14 4.57
N PHE A 47 10.20 -15.11 5.42
CA PHE A 47 10.37 -14.69 6.82
C PHE A 47 11.38 -15.61 7.56
N ALA A 48 11.27 -16.91 7.37
CA ALA A 48 12.22 -17.86 7.96
C ALA A 48 13.65 -17.65 7.44
N GLU A 49 13.85 -17.53 6.13
CA GLU A 49 15.15 -17.23 5.51
C GLU A 49 15.75 -15.90 5.95
N SER A 50 14.89 -14.93 6.32
CA SER A 50 15.30 -13.61 6.79
C SER A 50 15.53 -13.54 8.31
N GLY A 51 15.43 -14.67 9.02
CA GLY A 51 15.59 -14.75 10.48
C GLY A 51 14.42 -14.13 11.24
N LEU A 52 13.20 -14.19 10.67
CA LEU A 52 11.93 -13.68 11.21
C LEU A 52 10.90 -14.82 11.39
N ALA A 53 11.36 -16.09 11.53
CA ALA A 53 10.48 -17.24 11.65
C ALA A 53 9.57 -17.18 12.88
N GLU A 54 10.10 -16.71 14.00
CA GLU A 54 9.34 -16.54 15.25
C GLU A 54 8.27 -15.48 15.10
N ASP A 55 8.60 -14.35 14.46
CA ASP A 55 7.66 -13.24 14.22
C ASP A 55 6.50 -13.65 13.28
N TRP A 56 6.72 -14.62 12.40
CA TRP A 56 5.66 -15.22 11.58
C TRP A 56 4.74 -16.17 12.38
N ALA A 57 5.33 -16.97 13.27
CA ALA A 57 4.61 -18.03 13.99
C ALA A 57 3.69 -17.50 15.09
N GLU A 58 3.98 -16.34 15.67
CA GLU A 58 3.21 -15.76 16.77
C GLU A 58 1.82 -15.23 16.36
N GLY A 59 1.56 -15.03 15.07
CA GLY A 59 0.23 -14.69 14.52
C GLY A 59 -0.28 -13.27 14.85
N GLU A 60 0.20 -12.63 15.90
CA GLU A 60 -0.19 -11.28 16.30
C GLU A 60 0.40 -10.17 15.40
N PRO A 61 1.64 -10.28 14.88
CA PRO A 61 2.21 -9.29 13.97
C PRO A 61 1.56 -9.26 12.59
N TYR A 62 0.69 -10.24 12.27
CA TYR A 62 0.11 -10.41 10.96
C TYR A 62 -1.36 -9.99 10.89
N LYS A 63 -1.71 -9.19 9.88
CA LYS A 63 -3.07 -8.87 9.53
C LYS A 63 -3.28 -9.03 8.02
N ASP A 64 -4.16 -9.95 7.65
CA ASP A 64 -4.60 -10.15 6.27
C ASP A 64 -5.49 -8.98 5.82
N THR A 65 -5.23 -8.43 4.64
CA THR A 65 -6.02 -7.38 3.99
C THR A 65 -6.73 -7.88 2.73
N GLY A 66 -6.66 -9.18 2.44
CA GLY A 66 -7.22 -9.82 1.25
C GLY A 66 -6.21 -9.87 0.10
N ASP A 67 -5.82 -8.74 -0.44
CA ASP A 67 -4.82 -8.59 -1.51
C ASP A 67 -3.40 -8.35 -0.99
N GLY A 68 -3.23 -8.23 0.32
CA GLY A 68 -1.95 -7.96 0.93
C GLY A 68 -1.89 -8.37 2.39
N ALA A 69 -0.93 -7.80 3.12
CA ALA A 69 -0.73 -8.09 4.53
C ALA A 69 -0.10 -6.91 5.26
N ILE A 70 -0.39 -6.79 6.56
CA ILE A 70 0.23 -5.83 7.45
C ILE A 70 0.90 -6.59 8.58
N PHE A 71 2.20 -6.44 8.71
CA PHE A 71 3.00 -7.02 9.79
C PHE A 71 3.44 -5.92 10.74
N VAL A 72 3.28 -6.18 12.03
CA VAL A 72 3.74 -5.31 13.12
C VAL A 72 4.78 -6.08 13.92
N LEU A 73 6.01 -5.59 13.93
CA LEU A 73 7.15 -6.28 14.53
C LEU A 73 7.87 -5.36 15.54
N PRO A 74 8.62 -5.94 16.47
CA PRO A 74 9.51 -5.17 17.33
C PRO A 74 10.52 -4.34 16.50
N THR A 75 10.85 -3.14 16.96
CA THR A 75 11.81 -2.25 16.28
C THR A 75 13.18 -2.90 16.06
N THR A 76 13.55 -3.87 16.89
CA THR A 76 14.79 -4.64 16.77
C THR A 76 14.84 -5.49 15.51
N ARG A 77 13.69 -5.80 14.90
CA ARG A 77 13.58 -6.60 13.68
C ARG A 77 13.59 -5.74 12.40
N MET A 78 13.44 -4.41 12.51
CA MET A 78 13.24 -3.52 11.38
C MET A 78 14.31 -3.63 10.29
N TRP A 79 15.58 -3.75 10.64
CA TRP A 79 16.66 -3.85 9.66
C TRP A 79 16.52 -5.09 8.77
N ARG A 80 15.97 -6.21 9.30
CA ARG A 80 15.72 -7.44 8.55
C ARG A 80 14.61 -7.28 7.52
N LEU A 81 13.66 -6.37 7.76
CA LEU A 81 12.60 -6.06 6.80
C LEU A 81 13.13 -5.36 5.55
N VAL A 82 14.26 -4.63 5.67
CA VAL A 82 14.92 -3.98 4.53
C VAL A 82 15.97 -4.92 3.92
N ASP A 83 16.83 -5.50 4.75
CA ASP A 83 17.89 -6.42 4.34
C ASP A 83 18.03 -7.55 5.36
N PRO A 84 17.72 -8.82 4.99
CA PRO A 84 17.64 -9.33 3.62
C PRO A 84 16.24 -9.52 3.04
N LEU A 85 15.14 -9.23 3.77
CA LEU A 85 13.79 -9.68 3.43
C LEU A 85 13.33 -9.22 2.03
N LEU A 86 13.58 -7.96 1.64
CA LEU A 86 13.15 -7.46 0.32
C LEU A 86 13.79 -8.25 -0.83
N SER A 87 15.08 -8.53 -0.73
CA SER A 87 15.80 -9.30 -1.76
C SER A 87 15.40 -10.78 -1.76
N ASN A 88 15.18 -11.38 -0.58
CA ASN A 88 14.73 -12.77 -0.46
C ASN A 88 13.32 -12.93 -1.05
N LEU A 89 12.44 -11.96 -0.80
CA LEU A 89 11.08 -11.95 -1.33
C LEU A 89 11.05 -11.84 -2.85
N ASP A 90 11.85 -10.92 -3.41
CA ASP A 90 11.96 -10.78 -4.86
C ASP A 90 12.44 -12.07 -5.52
N GLN A 91 13.49 -12.70 -4.98
CA GLN A 91 14.03 -13.97 -5.48
C GLN A 91 13.01 -15.12 -5.34
N ALA A 92 12.25 -15.17 -4.24
CA ALA A 92 11.22 -16.20 -4.05
C ALA A 92 10.09 -16.06 -5.06
N LEU A 93 9.63 -14.83 -5.31
CA LEU A 93 8.62 -14.54 -6.33
C LEU A 93 9.14 -14.81 -7.76
N ALA A 94 10.41 -14.53 -8.04
CA ALA A 94 11.03 -14.91 -9.30
C ALA A 94 11.10 -16.43 -9.51
N ARG A 95 11.36 -17.20 -8.45
CA ARG A 95 11.29 -18.69 -8.50
C ARG A 95 9.85 -19.14 -8.78
N TYR A 96 8.90 -18.60 -8.02
CA TYR A 96 7.47 -18.90 -8.21
C TYR A 96 7.02 -18.61 -9.65
N ASP A 97 7.39 -17.48 -10.23
CA ASP A 97 6.98 -17.11 -11.59
C ASP A 97 7.55 -18.06 -12.66
N ARG A 98 8.76 -18.57 -12.49
CA ARG A 98 9.34 -19.57 -13.39
C ARG A 98 8.65 -20.93 -13.31
N ASP A 99 8.23 -21.32 -12.11
CA ASP A 99 7.74 -22.69 -11.82
C ASP A 99 6.21 -22.78 -11.92
N ARG A 100 5.50 -21.65 -11.89
CA ARG A 100 4.04 -21.59 -11.96
C ARG A 100 3.49 -22.13 -13.28
N LEU A 101 2.30 -22.71 -13.24
CA LEU A 101 1.59 -23.11 -14.44
C LEU A 101 1.18 -21.88 -15.27
N ALA A 102 1.12 -22.04 -16.60
CA ALA A 102 0.85 -20.94 -17.55
C ALA A 102 -0.44 -20.14 -17.28
N ARG A 103 -1.42 -20.74 -16.58
CA ARG A 103 -2.69 -20.07 -16.23
C ARG A 103 -2.71 -19.50 -14.81
N THR A 104 -1.67 -19.69 -14.04
CA THR A 104 -1.52 -19.13 -12.70
C THR A 104 -0.98 -17.70 -12.85
N PRO A 105 -1.60 -16.68 -12.21
CA PRO A 105 -1.12 -15.30 -12.30
C PRO A 105 0.30 -15.12 -11.75
N THR A 106 1.05 -14.19 -12.31
CA THR A 106 2.29 -13.68 -11.72
C THR A 106 1.95 -12.89 -10.46
N ILE A 107 2.71 -13.10 -9.40
CA ILE A 107 2.60 -12.31 -8.17
C ILE A 107 3.68 -11.22 -8.21
N ARG A 108 3.26 -9.96 -8.10
CA ARG A 108 4.13 -8.80 -7.89
C ARG A 108 3.63 -7.99 -6.71
N LEU A 109 4.53 -7.55 -5.85
CA LEU A 109 4.20 -6.92 -4.58
C LEU A 109 4.77 -5.51 -4.49
N ARG A 110 3.92 -4.55 -4.16
CA ARG A 110 4.36 -3.30 -3.55
C ARG A 110 4.56 -3.57 -2.06
N ALA A 111 5.61 -2.99 -1.51
CA ALA A 111 5.94 -3.13 -0.10
C ALA A 111 6.21 -1.76 0.53
N SER A 112 5.89 -1.58 1.79
CA SER A 112 6.38 -0.45 2.56
C SER A 112 7.00 -0.90 3.87
N VAL A 113 8.07 -0.22 4.29
CA VAL A 113 8.69 -0.37 5.61
C VAL A 113 8.61 0.97 6.32
N HIS A 114 7.96 0.99 7.48
CA HIS A 114 7.77 2.19 8.27
C HIS A 114 8.08 1.95 9.75
N LEU A 115 8.31 3.01 10.50
CA LEU A 115 8.52 2.98 11.94
C LEU A 115 7.70 4.09 12.58
N GLY A 116 6.96 3.77 13.61
CA GLY A 116 6.23 4.76 14.38
C GLY A 116 5.49 4.20 15.58
N PRO A 117 4.92 5.08 16.42
CA PRO A 117 4.21 4.68 17.62
C PRO A 117 2.88 3.98 17.30
N LEU A 118 2.65 2.84 17.96
CA LEU A 118 1.43 2.05 17.84
C LEU A 118 1.01 1.54 19.21
N THR A 119 -0.31 1.59 19.47
CA THR A 119 -0.87 0.94 20.66
C THR A 119 -0.68 -0.58 20.55
N THR A 120 -0.23 -1.21 21.63
CA THR A 120 0.10 -2.64 21.64
C THR A 120 -1.13 -3.54 21.64
N ASP A 121 -2.27 -3.03 22.12
CA ASP A 121 -3.48 -3.84 22.31
C ASP A 121 -4.28 -4.06 21.00
N ASP A 122 -4.27 -3.11 20.08
CA ASP A 122 -5.11 -3.11 18.89
C ASP A 122 -4.41 -2.64 17.61
N ASN A 123 -3.12 -2.34 17.69
CA ASN A 123 -2.30 -1.87 16.57
C ASN A 123 -2.89 -0.64 15.86
N ARG A 124 -3.50 0.28 16.61
CA ARG A 124 -4.07 1.52 16.08
C ARG A 124 -3.10 2.68 16.23
N GLY A 125 -3.07 3.55 15.24
CA GLY A 125 -2.26 4.75 15.24
C GLY A 125 -2.00 5.29 13.84
N ASN A 126 -1.45 6.50 13.77
CA ASN A 126 -1.10 7.10 12.48
C ASN A 126 -0.02 6.30 11.75
N ALA A 127 0.88 5.65 12.46
CA ALA A 127 1.98 4.88 11.87
C ALA A 127 1.47 3.79 10.90
N ILE A 128 0.38 3.08 11.24
CA ILE A 128 -0.18 2.07 10.33
C ILE A 128 -0.82 2.71 9.09
N ASN A 129 -1.47 3.88 9.27
CA ASN A 129 -2.03 4.63 8.15
C ASN A 129 -0.93 5.15 7.23
N ASP A 130 0.19 5.60 7.77
CA ASP A 130 1.31 6.13 6.99
C ASP A 130 2.04 5.00 6.25
N ALA A 131 2.22 3.84 6.87
CA ALA A 131 2.71 2.64 6.19
C ALA A 131 1.79 2.22 5.02
N CYS A 132 0.47 2.20 5.22
CA CYS A 132 -0.51 1.93 4.16
C CYS A 132 -0.53 3.01 3.06
N ARG A 133 -0.26 4.28 3.40
CA ARG A 133 -0.14 5.35 2.41
C ARG A 133 1.14 5.23 1.59
N LEU A 134 2.25 4.84 2.21
CA LEU A 134 3.52 4.62 1.52
C LEU A 134 3.40 3.53 0.44
N VAL A 135 2.77 2.40 0.74
CA VAL A 135 2.57 1.31 -0.22
C VAL A 135 1.63 1.69 -1.36
N ASN A 136 0.78 2.70 -1.14
CA ASN A 136 -0.17 3.24 -2.12
C ASN A 136 0.23 4.64 -2.65
N SER A 137 1.49 5.03 -2.51
CA SER A 137 2.01 6.30 -3.00
C SER A 137 2.37 6.25 -4.49
N ASP A 138 2.43 7.43 -5.12
CA ASP A 138 2.95 7.62 -6.47
C ASP A 138 4.33 6.96 -6.66
N VAL A 139 5.19 7.08 -5.66
CA VAL A 139 6.52 6.47 -5.64
C VAL A 139 6.45 4.94 -5.69
N ALA A 140 5.50 4.32 -4.96
CA ALA A 140 5.32 2.87 -4.96
C ALA A 140 4.81 2.37 -6.32
N TYR A 141 3.94 3.13 -6.97
CA TYR A 141 3.47 2.81 -8.33
C TYR A 141 4.61 2.93 -9.34
N ALA A 142 5.35 4.04 -9.34
CA ALA A 142 6.50 4.23 -10.23
C ALA A 142 7.59 3.14 -10.03
N ALA A 143 7.88 2.78 -8.78
CA ALA A 143 8.81 1.70 -8.47
C ALA A 143 8.30 0.34 -8.99
N MET A 144 6.99 0.08 -8.94
CA MET A 144 6.41 -1.14 -9.50
C MET A 144 6.48 -1.19 -11.02
N GLU A 145 6.28 -0.06 -11.72
CA GLU A 145 6.46 -0.02 -13.18
C GLU A 145 7.93 -0.26 -13.56
N ALA A 146 8.90 0.31 -12.81
CA ALA A 146 10.31 -0.01 -13.00
C ALA A 146 10.62 -1.50 -12.72
N ALA A 147 10.01 -2.09 -11.68
CA ALA A 147 10.14 -3.51 -11.39
C ALA A 147 9.65 -4.39 -12.54
N ILE A 148 8.51 -4.04 -13.15
CA ILE A 148 7.95 -4.77 -14.29
C ILE A 148 8.88 -4.68 -15.50
N GLU A 149 9.41 -3.50 -15.83
CA GLU A 149 10.32 -3.29 -16.95
C GLU A 149 11.61 -4.10 -16.83
N HIS A 150 12.06 -4.36 -15.60
CA HIS A 150 13.32 -5.06 -15.31
C HIS A 150 13.12 -6.49 -14.75
N ASP A 151 11.94 -7.09 -14.93
CA ASP A 151 11.62 -8.44 -14.46
C ASP A 151 11.86 -8.67 -12.96
N ALA A 152 11.70 -7.62 -12.14
CA ALA A 152 11.67 -7.69 -10.68
C ALA A 152 10.21 -7.84 -10.19
N TYR A 153 10.06 -8.34 -8.97
CA TYR A 153 8.75 -8.72 -8.42
C TYR A 153 8.36 -7.92 -7.20
N VAL A 154 9.30 -7.20 -6.59
CA VAL A 154 9.08 -6.39 -5.39
C VAL A 154 9.48 -4.94 -5.65
N ALA A 155 8.55 -4.02 -5.37
CA ALA A 155 8.78 -2.58 -5.34
C ALA A 155 8.58 -2.07 -3.92
N ALA A 156 9.64 -1.61 -3.26
CA ALA A 156 9.61 -1.21 -1.86
C ALA A 156 9.73 0.32 -1.70
N VAL A 157 8.97 0.85 -0.73
CA VAL A 157 9.09 2.24 -0.26
C VAL A 157 9.39 2.23 1.23
N VAL A 158 10.58 2.68 1.59
CA VAL A 158 11.04 2.76 2.98
C VAL A 158 10.86 4.19 3.46
N SER A 159 10.15 4.40 4.57
CA SER A 159 10.00 5.73 5.16
C SER A 159 11.35 6.29 5.59
N HIS A 160 11.48 7.62 5.62
CA HIS A 160 12.74 8.27 5.99
C HIS A 160 13.25 7.85 7.37
N VAL A 161 12.35 7.71 8.34
CA VAL A 161 12.73 7.28 9.70
C VAL A 161 13.25 5.83 9.70
N ALA A 162 12.63 4.93 8.95
CA ALA A 162 13.09 3.55 8.84
C ALA A 162 14.41 3.46 8.06
N PHE A 163 14.55 4.20 6.97
CA PHE A 163 15.79 4.27 6.20
C PHE A 163 16.98 4.74 7.04
N ASN A 164 16.84 5.86 7.76
CA ASN A 164 17.91 6.40 8.59
C ASN A 164 18.33 5.46 9.72
N ARG A 165 17.40 4.66 10.24
CA ARG A 165 17.71 3.69 11.31
C ARG A 165 18.23 2.34 10.80
N THR A 166 18.19 2.09 9.51
CA THR A 166 18.65 0.85 8.87
C THR A 166 19.84 1.09 7.97
N VAL A 167 19.59 1.44 6.71
CA VAL A 167 20.62 1.67 5.68
C VAL A 167 21.50 2.86 6.05
N GLY A 168 20.91 4.01 6.38
CA GLY A 168 21.64 5.23 6.76
C GLY A 168 22.48 5.07 8.04
N ALA A 169 22.08 4.14 8.93
CA ALA A 169 22.87 3.80 10.13
C ALA A 169 23.89 2.65 9.89
N GLY A 170 24.08 2.19 8.65
CA GLY A 170 25.00 1.12 8.30
C GLY A 170 24.62 -0.25 8.87
N ARG A 171 23.31 -0.52 9.10
CA ARG A 171 22.83 -1.81 9.58
C ARG A 171 22.47 -2.80 8.47
N SER A 172 22.57 -2.38 7.22
CA SER A 172 22.43 -3.24 6.05
C SER A 172 23.80 -3.70 5.58
N GLU A 173 23.95 -5.00 5.31
CA GLU A 173 25.20 -5.57 4.80
C GLU A 173 25.26 -5.58 3.27
N ARG A 174 24.09 -5.66 2.61
CA ARG A 174 23.96 -5.84 1.16
C ARG A 174 23.48 -4.60 0.43
N LEU A 175 22.78 -3.69 1.14
CA LEU A 175 22.21 -2.49 0.56
C LEU A 175 22.96 -1.25 1.02
N SER A 176 23.25 -0.36 0.08
CA SER A 176 23.83 0.96 0.31
C SER A 176 22.81 2.05 -0.04
N GLU A 177 23.03 3.26 0.45
CA GLU A 177 22.14 4.41 0.17
C GLU A 177 21.96 4.68 -1.33
N GLY A 178 23.01 4.45 -2.14
CA GLY A 178 22.98 4.64 -3.59
C GLY A 178 22.04 3.69 -4.36
N GLN A 179 21.49 2.68 -3.70
CA GLN A 179 20.49 1.75 -4.29
C GLN A 179 19.04 2.20 -4.03
N PHE A 180 18.86 3.36 -3.43
CA PHE A 180 17.55 3.93 -3.15
C PHE A 180 17.34 5.26 -3.88
N LEU A 181 16.14 5.46 -4.41
CA LEU A 181 15.69 6.77 -4.87
C LEU A 181 15.09 7.53 -3.67
N SER A 182 15.80 8.57 -3.20
CA SER A 182 15.25 9.47 -2.18
C SER A 182 14.32 10.48 -2.86
N THR A 183 13.07 10.53 -2.44
CA THR A 183 12.05 11.40 -3.03
C THR A 183 10.93 11.66 -2.03
N THR A 184 9.90 12.40 -2.46
CA THR A 184 8.72 12.68 -1.64
C THR A 184 7.54 11.85 -2.13
N ALA A 185 7.04 10.98 -1.27
CA ALA A 185 5.86 10.15 -1.52
C ALA A 185 4.57 10.96 -1.33
N LYS A 186 3.65 10.84 -2.29
CA LYS A 186 2.33 11.48 -2.29
C LYS A 186 1.25 10.46 -2.59
N VAL A 187 0.03 10.75 -2.13
CA VAL A 187 -1.16 9.94 -2.43
C VAL A 187 -2.22 10.84 -3.01
N THR A 188 -2.68 10.55 -4.24
CA THR A 188 -3.61 11.40 -5.01
C THR A 188 -4.85 11.83 -4.22
N ASN A 189 -5.46 10.92 -3.46
CA ASN A 189 -6.67 11.19 -2.68
C ASN A 189 -6.39 11.66 -1.24
N LYS A 190 -5.14 11.95 -0.89
CA LYS A 190 -4.69 12.41 0.44
C LYS A 190 -3.65 13.52 0.31
N PRO A 191 -4.04 14.72 -0.12
CA PRO A 191 -3.09 15.79 -0.43
C PRO A 191 -2.27 16.27 0.78
N SER A 192 -2.72 16.00 2.00
CA SER A 192 -1.96 16.27 3.21
C SER A 192 -0.82 15.26 3.48
N PHE A 193 -0.80 14.13 2.79
CA PHE A 193 0.30 13.16 2.89
C PHE A 193 1.39 13.54 1.90
N ASN A 194 2.55 13.90 2.43
CA ASN A 194 3.70 14.38 1.68
C ASN A 194 4.96 14.07 2.50
N GLU A 195 5.44 12.84 2.39
CA GLU A 195 6.49 12.28 3.25
C GLU A 195 7.75 11.95 2.47
N VAL A 196 8.91 12.29 3.04
CA VAL A 196 10.19 11.85 2.47
C VAL A 196 10.31 10.34 2.59
N ALA A 197 10.59 9.69 1.48
CA ALA A 197 10.68 8.25 1.39
C ALA A 197 11.80 7.82 0.44
N HIS A 198 12.18 6.55 0.54
CA HIS A 198 13.28 5.96 -0.20
C HIS A 198 12.76 4.73 -0.93
N ALA A 199 12.64 4.84 -2.27
CA ALA A 199 12.20 3.73 -3.11
C ALA A 199 13.35 2.80 -3.47
N HIS A 200 13.08 1.51 -3.46
CA HIS A 200 14.03 0.46 -3.82
C HIS A 200 13.33 -0.67 -4.58
N VAL A 201 13.96 -1.12 -5.63
CA VAL A 201 13.59 -2.34 -6.37
C VAL A 201 14.82 -3.23 -6.42
N PRO A 202 14.79 -4.46 -5.90
CA PRO A 202 15.95 -5.35 -5.91
C PRO A 202 16.53 -5.51 -7.32
N GLY A 203 17.83 -5.29 -7.48
CA GLY A 203 18.52 -5.42 -8.76
C GLY A 203 18.28 -4.31 -9.78
N VAL A 204 17.44 -3.32 -9.50
CA VAL A 204 17.10 -2.23 -10.43
C VAL A 204 17.75 -0.91 -10.00
N SER A 205 18.22 -0.15 -10.99
CA SER A 205 18.80 1.18 -10.73
C SER A 205 17.73 2.17 -10.24
N PRO A 206 18.02 3.00 -9.23
CA PRO A 206 17.13 4.08 -8.81
C PRO A 206 16.75 5.06 -9.94
N VAL A 207 17.59 5.18 -10.97
CA VAL A 207 17.32 6.03 -12.14
C VAL A 207 16.10 5.54 -12.91
N SER A 208 15.89 4.22 -13.03
CA SER A 208 14.69 3.66 -13.68
C SER A 208 13.43 4.06 -12.92
N ILE A 209 13.45 4.00 -11.58
CA ILE A 209 12.31 4.44 -10.75
C ILE A 209 12.04 5.93 -10.97
N ALA A 210 13.09 6.77 -10.99
CA ALA A 210 12.95 8.21 -11.21
C ALA A 210 12.32 8.53 -12.58
N THR A 211 12.65 7.77 -13.62
CA THR A 211 12.10 7.93 -14.98
C THR A 211 10.59 7.67 -14.99
N HIS A 212 10.14 6.60 -14.35
CA HIS A 212 8.70 6.29 -14.24
C HIS A 212 7.95 7.35 -13.41
N LEU A 213 8.54 7.77 -12.28
CA LEU A 213 7.94 8.80 -11.44
C LEU A 213 7.76 10.13 -12.20
N ALA A 214 8.74 10.57 -12.98
CA ALA A 214 8.66 11.76 -13.81
C ALA A 214 7.56 11.64 -14.90
N SER A 215 7.39 10.45 -15.46
CA SER A 215 6.36 10.17 -16.48
C SER A 215 4.94 10.23 -15.91
N GLU A 216 4.72 9.74 -14.69
CA GLU A 216 3.42 9.83 -14.00
C GLU A 216 3.05 11.29 -13.72
N VAL A 217 3.98 12.09 -13.23
CA VAL A 217 3.77 13.54 -12.97
C VAL A 217 3.40 14.28 -14.25
N ALA A 218 4.08 13.99 -15.36
CA ALA A 218 3.79 14.59 -16.66
C ALA A 218 2.43 14.15 -17.22
N GLY A 219 2.02 12.91 -16.98
CA GLY A 219 0.71 12.38 -17.37
C GLY A 219 -0.44 13.05 -16.62
N GLN A 220 -0.28 13.26 -15.31
CA GLN A 220 -1.29 13.94 -14.48
C GLN A 220 -1.48 15.42 -14.85
N GLN A 221 -0.43 16.12 -15.27
CA GLN A 221 -0.51 17.51 -15.71
C GLN A 221 -1.25 17.67 -17.06
N ARG A 222 -1.23 16.66 -17.94
CA ARG A 222 -1.95 16.68 -19.21
C ARG A 222 -3.45 16.37 -19.09
N SER A 223 -3.87 15.80 -17.97
CA SER A 223 -5.26 15.44 -17.68
C SER A 223 -6.04 16.55 -16.96
N GLY A 224 -5.45 17.73 -16.75
CA GLY A 224 -6.13 18.93 -16.29
C GLY A 224 -7.14 19.43 -17.35
N PRO A 225 -8.25 20.10 -16.95
CA PRO A 225 -9.24 20.60 -17.89
C PRO A 225 -8.57 21.52 -18.91
N ALA A 226 -8.80 21.20 -20.19
CA ALA A 226 -8.31 22.03 -21.30
C ALA A 226 -8.75 23.49 -21.12
N PRO A 227 -7.91 24.49 -21.48
CA PRO A 227 -8.34 25.89 -21.46
C PRO A 227 -9.54 26.02 -22.39
N MET A 228 -10.68 26.47 -21.87
CA MET A 228 -11.83 26.84 -22.68
C MET A 228 -11.42 28.02 -23.54
N GLU A 229 -11.36 27.81 -24.87
CA GLU A 229 -11.33 28.91 -25.82
C GLU A 229 -12.61 29.77 -25.67
N PRO A 230 -12.54 31.10 -25.74
CA PRO A 230 -13.70 31.95 -25.68
C PRO A 230 -14.48 31.83 -27.01
N GLY A 231 -15.52 31.00 -27.01
CA GLY A 231 -16.49 30.95 -28.12
C GLY A 231 -17.41 32.18 -28.13
N PRO A 232 -18.02 32.52 -29.29
CA PRO A 232 -18.75 33.75 -29.48
C PRO A 232 -20.03 33.84 -28.63
N GLN A 233 -20.24 34.99 -28.02
CA GLN A 233 -21.39 35.29 -27.19
C GLN A 233 -22.69 35.26 -28.00
N SER A 234 -23.67 34.51 -27.58
CA SER A 234 -25.08 34.58 -28.02
C SER A 234 -26.00 34.68 -26.79
N PRO A 235 -27.20 35.22 -26.94
CA PRO A 235 -27.82 36.09 -25.93
C PRO A 235 -28.45 35.34 -24.76
N THR A 236 -28.46 36.03 -23.64
CA THR A 236 -29.00 35.77 -22.33
C THR A 236 -30.40 35.16 -22.34
N THR A 237 -30.52 33.89 -21.97
CA THR A 237 -31.76 33.33 -21.46
C THR A 237 -31.51 32.91 -20.00
N THR A 238 -32.23 33.56 -19.12
CA THR A 238 -32.23 33.35 -17.67
C THR A 238 -32.76 31.94 -17.38
N LEU A 239 -31.90 30.98 -17.10
CA LEU A 239 -32.27 29.68 -16.54
C LEU A 239 -31.85 29.61 -15.09
N GLN A 240 -32.79 29.23 -14.24
CA GLN A 240 -32.59 28.96 -12.81
C GLN A 240 -31.43 28.00 -12.58
N PRO A 241 -30.65 28.15 -11.49
CA PRO A 241 -29.57 27.24 -11.19
C PRO A 241 -30.12 25.83 -10.83
N SER A 242 -29.92 24.91 -11.74
CA SER A 242 -30.05 23.48 -11.42
C SER A 242 -28.92 23.11 -10.47
N ALA A 243 -29.26 22.72 -9.25
CA ALA A 243 -28.29 22.21 -8.30
C ALA A 243 -27.63 20.95 -8.89
N ALA A 244 -26.31 20.98 -9.02
CA ALA A 244 -25.57 19.78 -9.40
C ALA A 244 -25.78 18.67 -8.35
N PRO A 245 -25.95 17.40 -8.75
CA PRO A 245 -26.13 16.31 -7.80
C PRO A 245 -24.91 16.18 -6.89
N LYS A 246 -25.13 16.15 -5.58
CA LYS A 246 -24.06 16.03 -4.58
C LYS A 246 -23.38 14.66 -4.58
N PHE A 247 -24.05 13.66 -5.15
CA PHE A 247 -23.53 12.28 -5.20
C PHE A 247 -23.79 11.65 -6.57
N GLN A 248 -22.81 10.91 -7.07
CA GLN A 248 -22.92 10.10 -8.27
C GLN A 248 -22.63 8.64 -7.94
N PHE A 249 -23.63 7.77 -8.08
CA PHE A 249 -23.51 6.34 -7.82
C PHE A 249 -23.61 5.57 -9.14
N ASN A 250 -22.69 4.66 -9.36
CA ASN A 250 -22.68 3.82 -10.57
C ASN A 250 -23.52 2.54 -10.45
N ASN A 251 -24.04 2.25 -9.25
CA ASN A 251 -24.94 1.12 -8.97
C ASN A 251 -26.28 1.57 -8.41
N ALA A 252 -27.28 0.72 -8.49
CA ALA A 252 -28.61 1.00 -7.94
C ALA A 252 -28.54 1.23 -6.42
N VAL A 253 -28.98 2.41 -5.97
CA VAL A 253 -29.01 2.82 -4.56
C VAL A 253 -30.45 2.93 -4.11
N GLY A 254 -30.81 2.24 -3.01
CA GLY A 254 -32.20 2.19 -2.52
C GLY A 254 -32.72 3.51 -1.94
N THR A 255 -31.86 4.35 -1.37
CA THR A 255 -32.25 5.64 -0.78
C THR A 255 -31.10 6.66 -0.87
N VAL A 256 -31.40 7.87 -1.35
CA VAL A 256 -30.50 9.02 -1.35
C VAL A 256 -31.23 10.21 -0.73
N ALA A 257 -30.62 10.85 0.27
CA ALA A 257 -31.14 12.05 0.89
C ALA A 257 -30.02 13.08 1.14
N ASP A 258 -30.35 14.36 0.99
CA ASP A 258 -29.41 15.45 1.24
C ASP A 258 -29.10 15.66 2.71
N HIS A 259 -30.03 15.28 3.58
CA HIS A 259 -29.89 15.37 5.03
C HIS A 259 -30.57 14.17 5.68
N ILE A 260 -29.83 13.35 6.43
CA ILE A 260 -30.34 12.16 7.12
C ILE A 260 -30.10 12.38 8.61
N GLU A 261 -31.17 12.67 9.36
CA GLU A 261 -31.12 12.75 10.82
C GLU A 261 -31.28 11.36 11.44
N THR A 262 -32.16 10.52 10.88
CA THR A 262 -32.34 9.14 11.34
C THR A 262 -32.98 8.31 10.24
N VAL A 263 -32.45 7.12 9.96
CA VAL A 263 -33.06 6.15 9.04
C VAL A 263 -33.48 4.92 9.83
N HIS A 264 -34.78 4.69 9.93
CA HIS A 264 -35.36 3.43 10.41
C HIS A 264 -35.70 2.54 9.21
N GLN A 265 -34.82 1.62 8.86
CA GLN A 265 -35.17 0.53 7.94
C GLN A 265 -35.55 -0.71 8.76
N PRO A 266 -36.74 -1.27 8.59
CA PRO A 266 -37.03 -2.57 9.15
C PRO A 266 -36.20 -3.64 8.44
N ILE A 267 -35.37 -4.36 9.21
CA ILE A 267 -34.59 -5.49 8.70
C ILE A 267 -35.57 -6.67 8.58
N ASN A 268 -36.02 -6.95 7.36
CA ASN A 268 -36.78 -8.16 7.07
C ASN A 268 -35.81 -9.34 6.92
N PHE A 269 -35.75 -10.20 7.93
CA PHE A 269 -35.11 -11.50 7.80
C PHE A 269 -36.03 -12.45 7.03
N PRO A 270 -35.53 -13.17 6.01
CA PRO A 270 -36.30 -14.26 5.40
C PRO A 270 -36.64 -15.35 6.45
N ASP A 271 -37.85 -15.91 6.41
CA ASP A 271 -38.37 -16.92 7.35
C ASP A 271 -37.58 -18.26 7.43
N ALA A 272 -36.43 -18.37 6.77
CA ALA A 272 -35.57 -19.56 6.72
C ALA A 272 -34.69 -19.79 7.97
N TRP A 273 -34.79 -18.95 9.01
CA TRP A 273 -34.00 -19.05 10.24
C TRP A 273 -34.86 -19.09 11.52
N ARG A 274 -36.08 -19.63 11.43
CA ARG A 274 -36.86 -20.00 12.61
C ARG A 274 -36.87 -21.51 12.81
#